data_3f0cfbdf6f9c53e02e519e68085f3021
#
_entry.id   3f0cfbdf6f9c53e02e519e68085f3021
#
_cell.length_a   1.000
_cell.length_b   1.000
_cell.length_c   1.000
_cell.angle_alpha   90.00
_cell.angle_beta   90.00
_cell.angle_gamma   90.00
#
_symmetry.space_group_name_H-M   'P 1'
#
loop_
_entity.id
_entity.type
_entity.pdbx_description
1 polymer ?
#
loop_
_entity_poly.entity_id
_entity_poly.type
_entity_poly.pdbx_seq_one_letter_code
_entity_poly.pdbx_strand_id
1 'polypeptide(L)'
;MSDSSMSVFADTVMKQKYSHIKKDGELETWDNIAYRVSKHVLKSVDASKTQIEETKRIISERKFIPGGRYLSNAGRPYHQVQNCLLLRAEDSREGWSELMQNITMGLMTGAGIGVEYSQIRAEGKPVRKTGGIATGPIWLMRMVNEAGRGIVNGGNRRCAIWAGLNWSHPDIHKFISIKNWIPEVVALKAKDFSFPATLDMTNISVGLDDEFFKAYHNEKHEL
;
A
#
# COMPACT_ATOMS: atom_id res chain seq x y z
N MET A 1 -21.00 32.54 13.29
CA MET A 1 -19.94 31.53 13.46
C MET A 1 -20.63 30.19 13.38
N SER A 2 -20.58 29.53 12.23
CA SER A 2 -21.26 28.24 12.05
C SER A 2 -20.44 27.20 12.75
N ASP A 3 -20.96 26.71 13.84
CA ASP A 3 -20.52 25.44 14.46
C ASP A 3 -20.87 24.32 13.48
N SER A 4 -19.96 24.04 12.57
CA SER A 4 -20.09 22.88 11.71
C SER A 4 -19.79 21.63 12.54
N SER A 5 -20.77 21.24 13.37
CA SER A 5 -20.70 20.04 14.20
C SER A 5 -20.33 18.85 13.30
N MET A 6 -19.29 18.17 13.70
CA MET A 6 -18.90 16.92 13.05
C MET A 6 -20.05 15.92 13.22
N SER A 7 -20.38 15.14 12.18
CA SER A 7 -21.35 14.06 12.36
C SER A 7 -20.85 13.07 13.42
N VAL A 8 -21.77 12.41 14.12
CA VAL A 8 -21.42 11.38 15.13
C VAL A 8 -20.46 10.34 14.56
N PHE A 9 -20.68 9.93 13.32
CA PHE A 9 -19.80 8.98 12.62
C PHE A 9 -18.39 9.56 12.44
N ALA A 10 -18.27 10.81 11.94
CA ALA A 10 -16.97 11.44 11.71
C ALA A 10 -16.22 11.66 13.03
N ASP A 11 -16.90 12.07 14.11
CA ASP A 11 -16.30 12.20 15.44
C ASP A 11 -15.78 10.85 15.97
N THR A 12 -16.58 9.80 15.81
CA THR A 12 -16.17 8.44 16.20
C THR A 12 -14.92 7.99 15.44
N VAL A 13 -14.88 8.17 14.12
CA VAL A 13 -13.72 7.82 13.30
C VAL A 13 -12.50 8.64 13.70
N MET A 14 -12.66 9.95 13.92
CA MET A 14 -11.59 10.83 14.36
C MET A 14 -10.98 10.32 15.66
N LYS A 15 -11.81 10.08 16.68
CA LYS A 15 -11.37 9.62 18.01
C LYS A 15 -10.66 8.26 17.95
N GLN A 16 -11.20 7.32 17.18
CA GLN A 16 -10.64 5.96 17.08
C GLN A 16 -9.38 5.85 16.23
N LYS A 17 -9.22 6.70 15.21
CA LYS A 17 -8.17 6.52 14.19
C LYS A 17 -7.10 7.60 14.19
N TYR A 18 -7.42 8.81 14.63
CA TYR A 18 -6.54 9.97 14.43
C TYR A 18 -6.16 10.72 15.70
N SER A 19 -7.01 10.69 16.76
CA SER A 19 -6.73 11.37 18.00
C SER A 19 -5.65 10.67 18.81
N HIS A 20 -4.74 11.45 19.39
CA HIS A 20 -3.79 10.98 20.38
C HIS A 20 -4.30 11.32 21.78
N ILE A 21 -3.81 10.57 22.78
CA ILE A 21 -4.00 10.91 24.17
C ILE A 21 -3.03 12.03 24.54
N LYS A 22 -3.55 13.15 25.00
CA LYS A 22 -2.79 14.28 25.52
C LYS A 22 -2.15 13.94 26.87
N LYS A 23 -1.27 14.81 27.37
CA LYS A 23 -0.62 14.65 28.69
C LYS A 23 -1.59 14.67 29.85
N ASP A 24 -2.75 15.31 29.69
CA ASP A 24 -3.84 15.34 30.68
C ASP A 24 -4.75 14.10 30.66
N GLY A 25 -4.46 13.14 29.78
CA GLY A 25 -5.24 11.91 29.61
C GLY A 25 -6.44 12.04 28.66
N GLU A 26 -6.76 13.22 28.15
CA GLU A 26 -7.85 13.42 27.22
C GLU A 26 -7.42 13.14 25.77
N LEU A 27 -8.39 12.79 24.90
CA LEU A 27 -8.16 12.67 23.47
C LEU A 27 -8.02 14.04 22.82
N GLU A 28 -7.19 14.11 21.78
CA GLU A 28 -7.13 15.29 20.91
C GLU A 28 -8.48 15.57 20.26
N THR A 29 -8.85 16.86 20.21
CA THR A 29 -9.93 17.36 19.37
C THR A 29 -9.45 17.53 17.93
N TRP A 30 -10.38 17.80 17.00
CA TRP A 30 -10.01 18.09 15.60
C TRP A 30 -9.05 19.29 15.49
N ASP A 31 -9.25 20.33 16.29
CA ASP A 31 -8.35 21.49 16.33
C ASP A 31 -6.96 21.15 16.85
N ASN A 32 -6.86 20.24 17.83
CA ASN A 32 -5.56 19.76 18.30
C ASN A 32 -4.81 18.99 17.20
N ILE A 33 -5.53 18.13 16.47
CA ILE A 33 -4.98 17.40 15.31
C ILE A 33 -4.53 18.38 14.23
N ALA A 34 -5.37 19.35 13.87
CA ALA A 34 -5.05 20.38 12.88
C ALA A 34 -3.77 21.15 13.25
N TYR A 35 -3.65 21.57 14.51
CA TYR A 35 -2.45 22.26 14.99
C TYR A 35 -1.20 21.36 14.97
N ARG A 36 -1.32 20.13 15.46
CA ARG A 36 -0.20 19.15 15.49
C ARG A 36 0.33 18.87 14.08
N VAL A 37 -0.58 18.63 13.13
CA VAL A 37 -0.22 18.36 11.73
C VAL A 37 0.44 19.57 11.09
N SER A 38 -0.17 20.76 11.21
CA SER A 38 0.36 21.99 10.63
C SER A 38 1.76 22.31 11.18
N LYS A 39 1.91 22.26 12.50
CA LYS A 39 3.20 22.51 13.15
C LYS A 39 4.28 21.51 12.71
N HIS A 40 3.93 20.22 12.63
CA HIS A 40 4.89 19.19 12.26
C HIS A 40 5.37 19.32 10.81
N VAL A 41 4.43 19.49 9.88
CA VAL A 41 4.74 19.57 8.45
C VAL A 41 5.51 20.85 8.14
N LEU A 42 5.05 21.98 8.65
CA LEU A 42 5.63 23.28 8.34
C LEU A 42 6.96 23.55 9.05
N LYS A 43 7.32 22.75 10.07
CA LYS A 43 8.64 22.83 10.70
C LYS A 43 9.78 22.55 9.72
N SER A 44 9.56 21.67 8.76
CA SER A 44 10.59 21.27 7.77
C SER A 44 10.95 22.37 6.77
N VAL A 45 10.11 23.41 6.66
CA VAL A 45 10.31 24.55 5.76
C VAL A 45 10.45 25.87 6.52
N ASP A 46 10.76 25.81 7.82
CA ASP A 46 10.95 26.97 8.71
C ASP A 46 9.84 28.03 8.60
N ALA A 47 8.61 27.56 8.46
CA ALA A 47 7.45 28.43 8.28
C ALA A 47 7.22 29.32 9.52
N SER A 48 6.76 30.54 9.27
CA SER A 48 6.39 31.49 10.30
C SER A 48 5.20 31.02 11.14
N LYS A 49 5.05 31.57 12.32
CA LYS A 49 3.87 31.29 13.18
C LYS A 49 2.55 31.61 12.45
N THR A 50 2.51 32.68 11.67
CA THR A 50 1.32 33.07 10.88
C THR A 50 0.94 31.99 9.86
N GLN A 51 1.91 31.43 9.16
CA GLN A 51 1.67 30.34 8.20
C GLN A 51 1.17 29.05 8.88
N ILE A 52 1.71 28.74 10.06
CA ILE A 52 1.23 27.59 10.86
C ILE A 52 -0.22 27.79 11.29
N GLU A 53 -0.57 28.96 11.82
CA GLU A 53 -1.95 29.26 12.25
C GLU A 53 -2.93 29.30 11.06
N GLU A 54 -2.53 29.85 9.92
CA GLU A 54 -3.37 29.83 8.71
C GLU A 54 -3.61 28.42 8.20
N THR A 55 -2.58 27.57 8.15
CA THR A 55 -2.71 26.17 7.75
C THR A 55 -3.59 25.40 8.74
N LYS A 56 -3.39 25.62 10.05
CA LYS A 56 -4.28 25.07 11.08
C LYS A 56 -5.73 25.48 10.82
N ARG A 57 -6.00 26.78 10.57
CA ARG A 57 -7.34 27.30 10.30
C ARG A 57 -7.99 26.58 9.11
N ILE A 58 -7.27 26.43 8.00
CA ILE A 58 -7.75 25.75 6.80
C ILE A 58 -8.12 24.29 7.09
N ILE A 59 -7.33 23.58 7.90
CA ILE A 59 -7.61 22.19 8.31
C ILE A 59 -8.78 22.17 9.31
N SER A 60 -8.81 23.07 10.30
CA SER A 60 -9.88 23.13 11.29
C SER A 60 -11.24 23.39 10.65
N GLU A 61 -11.29 24.28 9.66
CA GLU A 61 -12.48 24.60 8.88
C GLU A 61 -12.82 23.51 7.83
N ARG A 62 -12.00 22.44 7.72
CA ARG A 62 -12.16 21.33 6.77
C ARG A 62 -12.14 21.77 5.30
N LYS A 63 -11.55 22.90 5.00
CA LYS A 63 -11.28 23.36 3.63
C LYS A 63 -10.19 22.52 2.96
N PHE A 64 -9.31 21.93 3.77
CA PHE A 64 -8.33 20.93 3.39
C PHE A 64 -8.24 19.86 4.47
N ILE A 65 -8.33 18.59 4.09
CA ILE A 65 -8.18 17.45 4.99
C ILE A 65 -6.96 16.65 4.54
N PRO A 66 -5.87 16.64 5.33
CA PRO A 66 -4.69 15.84 5.03
C PRO A 66 -4.98 14.35 4.98
N GLY A 67 -4.13 13.60 4.30
CA GLY A 67 -4.23 12.15 4.27
C GLY A 67 -4.21 11.53 5.66
N GLY A 68 -4.90 10.40 5.84
CA GLY A 68 -5.09 9.76 7.14
C GLY A 68 -3.81 9.50 7.92
N ARG A 69 -2.69 9.26 7.24
CA ARG A 69 -1.40 9.06 7.89
C ARG A 69 -0.82 10.35 8.47
N TYR A 70 -1.02 11.49 7.82
CA TYR A 70 -0.67 12.77 8.42
C TYR A 70 -1.50 13.03 9.66
N LEU A 71 -2.82 12.77 9.58
CA LEU A 71 -3.71 12.95 10.73
C LEU A 71 -3.33 12.03 11.92
N SER A 72 -2.93 10.78 11.66
CA SER A 72 -2.59 9.84 12.72
C SER A 72 -1.16 9.94 13.21
N ASN A 73 -0.19 10.21 12.34
CA ASN A 73 1.23 9.99 12.64
C ASN A 73 2.08 11.26 12.70
N ALA A 74 1.66 12.37 12.06
CA ALA A 74 2.44 13.60 12.11
C ALA A 74 2.68 14.03 13.57
N GLY A 75 3.92 14.38 13.90
CA GLY A 75 4.31 14.81 15.24
C GLY A 75 4.56 13.70 16.26
N ARG A 76 4.47 12.42 15.87
CA ARG A 76 4.89 11.29 16.70
C ARG A 76 6.41 11.08 16.62
N PRO A 77 7.03 10.42 17.63
CA PRO A 77 8.45 10.07 17.56
C PRO A 77 8.81 9.23 16.33
N TYR A 78 7.96 8.24 15.99
CA TYR A 78 8.07 7.41 14.78
C TYR A 78 6.96 7.80 13.82
N HIS A 79 7.15 8.91 13.10
CA HIS A 79 6.14 9.48 12.22
C HIS A 79 6.30 8.99 10.77
N GLN A 80 5.70 7.87 10.45
CA GLN A 80 5.56 7.42 9.06
C GLN A 80 4.32 8.04 8.44
N VAL A 81 4.51 9.01 7.56
CA VAL A 81 3.42 9.75 6.91
C VAL A 81 3.13 9.29 5.48
N GLN A 82 4.02 8.52 4.85
CA GLN A 82 3.78 7.95 3.53
C GLN A 82 2.77 6.81 3.61
N ASN A 83 1.77 6.84 2.73
CA ASN A 83 0.73 5.80 2.69
C ASN A 83 1.17 4.57 1.92
N CYS A 84 1.82 4.76 0.77
CA CYS A 84 2.16 3.69 -0.15
C CYS A 84 3.60 3.82 -0.63
N LEU A 85 4.23 2.67 -0.81
CA LEU A 85 5.58 2.53 -1.37
C LEU A 85 5.47 1.69 -2.63
N LEU A 86 6.05 2.17 -3.72
CA LEU A 86 6.22 1.40 -4.94
C LEU A 86 7.66 0.90 -5.00
N LEU A 87 7.80 -0.41 -5.08
CA LEU A 87 9.07 -1.11 -5.16
C LEU A 87 9.21 -1.80 -6.51
N ARG A 88 10.44 -2.06 -6.91
CA ARG A 88 10.74 -2.81 -8.11
C ARG A 88 11.51 -4.06 -7.73
N ALA A 89 11.10 -5.20 -8.28
CA ALA A 89 11.78 -6.45 -8.08
C ALA A 89 12.96 -6.56 -9.07
N GLU A 90 14.17 -6.73 -8.58
CA GLU A 90 15.32 -7.04 -9.43
C GLU A 90 15.47 -8.54 -9.66
N ASP A 91 15.91 -8.91 -10.87
CA ASP A 91 16.08 -10.30 -11.28
C ASP A 91 17.42 -10.89 -10.78
N SER A 92 17.62 -10.87 -9.47
CA SER A 92 18.78 -11.41 -8.77
C SER A 92 18.39 -11.98 -7.40
N ARG A 93 19.23 -12.84 -6.82
CA ARG A 93 19.01 -13.39 -5.46
C ARG A 93 19.08 -12.27 -4.42
N GLU A 94 20.04 -11.41 -4.59
CA GLU A 94 20.28 -10.24 -3.75
C GLU A 94 19.07 -9.30 -3.84
N GLY A 95 18.59 -8.99 -5.05
CA GLY A 95 17.41 -8.14 -5.28
C GLY A 95 16.13 -8.73 -4.69
N TRP A 96 15.92 -10.04 -4.76
CA TRP A 96 14.77 -10.69 -4.11
C TRP A 96 14.84 -10.57 -2.57
N SER A 97 16.04 -10.76 -2.01
CA SER A 97 16.27 -10.63 -0.55
C SER A 97 16.05 -9.20 -0.08
N GLU A 98 16.59 -8.22 -0.79
CA GLU A 98 16.39 -6.80 -0.50
C GLU A 98 14.92 -6.39 -0.63
N LEU A 99 14.24 -6.85 -1.69
CA LEU A 99 12.81 -6.60 -1.87
C LEU A 99 12.02 -7.12 -0.68
N MET A 100 12.25 -8.36 -0.24
CA MET A 100 11.54 -8.96 0.90
C MET A 100 11.80 -8.19 2.19
N GLN A 101 13.04 -7.73 2.42
CA GLN A 101 13.39 -6.87 3.55
C GLN A 101 12.60 -5.56 3.51
N ASN A 102 12.64 -4.86 2.38
CA ASN A 102 11.96 -3.57 2.19
C ASN A 102 10.43 -3.70 2.34
N ILE A 103 9.85 -4.77 1.80
CA ILE A 103 8.42 -5.09 1.95
C ILE A 103 8.08 -5.29 3.43
N THR A 104 8.81 -6.14 4.12
CA THR A 104 8.56 -6.47 5.53
C THR A 104 8.64 -5.22 6.40
N MET A 105 9.69 -4.41 6.22
CA MET A 105 9.84 -3.13 6.92
C MET A 105 8.70 -2.16 6.59
N GLY A 106 8.34 -2.01 5.32
CA GLY A 106 7.23 -1.15 4.88
C GLY A 106 5.89 -1.59 5.45
N LEU A 107 5.57 -2.88 5.38
CA LEU A 107 4.34 -3.44 5.92
C LEU A 107 4.24 -3.25 7.45
N MET A 108 5.32 -3.43 8.19
CA MET A 108 5.37 -3.20 9.66
C MET A 108 5.07 -1.76 10.04
N THR A 109 5.37 -0.79 9.19
CA THR A 109 4.97 0.62 9.41
C THR A 109 3.52 0.89 9.01
N GLY A 110 2.86 -0.09 8.39
CA GLY A 110 1.50 -0.01 7.87
C GLY A 110 1.37 0.66 6.51
N ALA A 111 2.43 0.80 5.75
CA ALA A 111 2.37 1.25 4.38
C ALA A 111 1.66 0.21 3.49
N GLY A 112 0.93 0.67 2.48
CA GLY A 112 0.58 -0.16 1.35
C GLY A 112 1.82 -0.38 0.48
N ILE A 113 2.00 -1.58 -0.05
CA ILE A 113 3.17 -1.93 -0.87
C ILE A 113 2.71 -2.29 -2.27
N GLY A 114 3.23 -1.58 -3.26
CA GLY A 114 3.17 -1.97 -4.66
C GLY A 114 4.50 -2.55 -5.11
N VAL A 115 4.48 -3.61 -5.89
CA VAL A 115 5.69 -4.18 -6.50
C VAL A 115 5.46 -4.39 -8.00
N GLU A 116 6.42 -3.88 -8.78
CA GLU A 116 6.48 -4.10 -10.22
C GLU A 116 7.44 -5.27 -10.52
N TYR A 117 6.91 -6.31 -11.16
CA TYR A 117 7.61 -7.57 -11.37
C TYR A 117 8.07 -7.83 -12.81
N SER A 118 7.80 -6.93 -13.74
CA SER A 118 8.04 -7.15 -15.18
C SER A 118 9.51 -7.39 -15.54
N GLN A 119 10.44 -7.03 -14.67
CA GLN A 119 11.87 -7.26 -14.90
C GLN A 119 12.35 -8.65 -14.46
N ILE A 120 11.55 -9.40 -13.72
CA ILE A 120 11.88 -10.77 -13.33
C ILE A 120 11.77 -11.68 -14.56
N ARG A 121 12.80 -12.49 -14.81
CA ARG A 121 12.77 -13.46 -15.91
C ARG A 121 11.63 -14.46 -15.76
N ALA A 122 11.09 -14.87 -16.89
CA ALA A 122 10.00 -15.82 -16.93
C ALA A 122 10.39 -17.19 -16.36
N GLU A 123 9.40 -17.93 -15.89
CA GLU A 123 9.54 -19.34 -15.49
C GLU A 123 10.17 -20.18 -16.61
N GLY A 124 11.02 -21.11 -16.23
CA GLY A 124 11.73 -21.99 -17.17
C GLY A 124 12.98 -21.39 -17.82
N LYS A 125 13.23 -20.09 -17.68
CA LYS A 125 14.47 -19.50 -18.22
C LYS A 125 15.71 -19.97 -17.46
N PRO A 126 16.87 -20.18 -18.14
CA PRO A 126 18.07 -20.70 -17.51
C PRO A 126 18.68 -19.70 -16.51
N VAL A 127 19.17 -20.22 -15.38
CA VAL A 127 19.93 -19.46 -14.37
C VAL A 127 21.42 -19.70 -14.60
N ARG A 128 22.11 -18.76 -15.24
CA ARG A 128 23.48 -18.93 -15.73
C ARG A 128 24.54 -19.18 -14.64
N LYS A 129 24.44 -18.45 -13.50
CA LYS A 129 25.49 -18.48 -12.46
C LYS A 129 25.44 -19.73 -11.57
N THR A 130 24.26 -20.26 -11.30
CA THR A 130 24.07 -21.38 -10.36
C THR A 130 23.56 -22.65 -11.03
N GLY A 131 23.28 -22.60 -12.32
CA GLY A 131 22.58 -23.67 -13.02
C GLY A 131 21.09 -23.76 -12.66
N GLY A 132 20.35 -24.61 -13.37
CA GLY A 132 18.91 -24.79 -13.18
C GLY A 132 18.05 -23.81 -13.96
N ILE A 133 16.79 -23.75 -13.58
CA ILE A 133 15.75 -22.96 -14.25
C ILE A 133 15.09 -21.98 -13.27
N ALA A 134 14.68 -20.83 -13.78
CA ALA A 134 13.99 -19.79 -13.00
C ALA A 134 12.55 -20.21 -12.68
N THR A 135 12.07 -19.80 -11.52
CA THR A 135 10.69 -20.03 -11.06
C THR A 135 9.70 -18.96 -11.54
N GLY A 136 10.21 -17.85 -12.11
CA GLY A 136 9.40 -16.75 -12.58
C GLY A 136 8.89 -15.81 -11.46
N PRO A 137 8.19 -14.72 -11.84
CA PRO A 137 7.74 -13.69 -10.91
C PRO A 137 6.64 -14.16 -9.95
N ILE A 138 5.82 -15.12 -10.35
CA ILE A 138 4.65 -15.56 -9.58
C ILE A 138 5.04 -16.13 -8.22
N TRP A 139 6.15 -16.87 -8.13
CA TRP A 139 6.61 -17.39 -6.85
C TRP A 139 7.08 -16.29 -5.90
N LEU A 140 7.75 -15.26 -6.42
CA LEU A 140 8.12 -14.09 -5.62
C LEU A 140 6.85 -13.35 -5.14
N MET A 141 5.84 -13.19 -5.99
CA MET A 141 4.54 -12.61 -5.61
C MET A 141 3.86 -13.41 -4.48
N ARG A 142 3.94 -14.74 -4.51
CA ARG A 142 3.42 -15.60 -3.44
C ARG A 142 4.16 -15.38 -2.11
N MET A 143 5.48 -15.27 -2.14
CA MET A 143 6.27 -14.95 -0.94
C MET A 143 5.85 -13.62 -0.33
N VAL A 144 5.69 -12.59 -1.16
CA VAL A 144 5.23 -11.25 -0.74
C VAL A 144 3.81 -11.30 -0.17
N ASN A 145 2.91 -12.06 -0.80
CA ASN A 145 1.54 -12.26 -0.31
C ASN A 145 1.51 -12.85 1.10
N GLU A 146 2.34 -13.87 1.36
CA GLU A 146 2.40 -14.51 2.67
C GLU A 146 3.07 -13.61 3.73
N ALA A 147 4.06 -12.82 3.35
CA ALA A 147 4.59 -11.77 4.24
C ALA A 147 3.48 -10.79 4.67
N GLY A 148 2.61 -10.38 3.74
CA GLY A 148 1.46 -9.53 4.03
C GLY A 148 0.41 -10.20 4.91
N ARG A 149 0.25 -11.51 4.82
CA ARG A 149 -0.67 -12.29 5.67
C ARG A 149 -0.19 -12.31 7.13
N GLY A 150 1.12 -12.46 7.34
CA GLY A 150 1.71 -12.56 8.68
C GLY A 150 1.85 -11.23 9.42
N ILE A 151 1.82 -10.10 8.69
CA ILE A 151 2.04 -8.78 9.28
C ILE A 151 0.71 -8.07 9.51
N VAL A 152 0.30 -7.99 10.77
CA VAL A 152 -0.90 -7.23 11.18
C VAL A 152 -0.49 -5.88 11.72
N ASN A 153 -0.90 -4.83 11.03
CA ASN A 153 -0.58 -3.46 11.37
C ASN A 153 -1.41 -2.95 12.55
N GLY A 154 -0.75 -2.64 13.66
CA GLY A 154 -1.40 -1.95 14.79
C GLY A 154 -2.70 -2.61 15.28
N GLY A 155 -2.84 -3.91 15.08
CA GLY A 155 -3.97 -4.71 15.58
C GLY A 155 -5.25 -4.66 14.73
N ASN A 156 -5.40 -3.76 13.75
CA ASN A 156 -6.71 -3.52 13.13
C ASN A 156 -6.72 -3.29 11.61
N ARG A 157 -5.59 -3.32 10.93
CA ARG A 157 -5.57 -3.05 9.48
C ARG A 157 -4.80 -4.13 8.73
N ARG A 158 -5.46 -4.77 7.77
CA ARG A 158 -4.81 -5.69 6.83
C ARG A 158 -3.82 -4.95 5.95
N CYS A 159 -2.74 -5.62 5.59
CA CYS A 159 -1.79 -5.10 4.63
C CYS A 159 -2.45 -4.93 3.26
N ALA A 160 -2.13 -3.86 2.56
CA ALA A 160 -2.51 -3.64 1.18
C ALA A 160 -1.30 -3.89 0.29
N ILE A 161 -1.38 -4.91 -0.55
CA ILE A 161 -0.33 -5.28 -1.50
C ILE A 161 -0.87 -5.14 -2.92
N TRP A 162 -0.05 -4.65 -3.82
CA TRP A 162 -0.32 -4.59 -5.24
C TRP A 162 0.84 -5.24 -6.00
N ALA A 163 0.51 -6.02 -7.03
CA ALA A 163 1.46 -6.62 -7.96
C ALA A 163 1.15 -6.20 -9.38
N GLY A 164 2.14 -5.65 -10.08
CA GLY A 164 2.09 -5.31 -11.50
C GLY A 164 2.93 -6.26 -12.34
N LEU A 165 2.41 -6.62 -13.51
CA LEU A 165 3.13 -7.36 -14.53
C LEU A 165 2.76 -6.80 -15.91
N ASN A 166 3.77 -6.51 -16.76
CA ASN A 166 3.53 -6.00 -18.10
C ASN A 166 2.85 -7.08 -18.97
N TRP A 167 1.95 -6.65 -19.86
CA TRP A 167 1.21 -7.51 -20.78
C TRP A 167 2.11 -8.40 -21.66
N SER A 168 3.30 -7.90 -22.02
CA SER A 168 4.26 -8.63 -22.87
C SER A 168 5.10 -9.67 -22.12
N HIS A 169 4.94 -9.79 -20.78
CA HIS A 169 5.70 -10.76 -20.00
C HIS A 169 5.26 -12.20 -20.33
N PRO A 170 6.19 -13.15 -20.58
CA PRO A 170 5.80 -14.53 -20.95
C PRO A 170 4.90 -15.25 -19.95
N ASP A 171 4.93 -14.89 -18.66
CA ASP A 171 4.07 -15.49 -17.63
C ASP A 171 2.73 -14.75 -17.46
N ILE A 172 2.38 -13.81 -18.36
CA ILE A 172 1.18 -12.96 -18.21
C ILE A 172 -0.11 -13.78 -18.11
N HIS A 173 -0.27 -14.83 -18.91
CA HIS A 173 -1.47 -15.68 -18.88
C HIS A 173 -1.64 -16.39 -17.53
N LYS A 174 -0.55 -16.84 -16.92
CA LYS A 174 -0.59 -17.41 -15.56
C LYS A 174 -0.96 -16.32 -14.53
N PHE A 175 -0.42 -15.12 -14.71
CA PHE A 175 -0.68 -14.00 -13.82
C PHE A 175 -2.15 -13.55 -13.82
N ILE A 176 -2.76 -13.33 -14.98
CA ILE A 176 -4.16 -12.88 -15.06
C ILE A 176 -5.15 -13.93 -14.52
N SER A 177 -4.80 -15.22 -14.61
CA SER A 177 -5.65 -16.32 -14.13
C SER A 177 -5.35 -16.79 -12.70
N ILE A 178 -4.32 -16.23 -12.05
CA ILE A 178 -3.81 -16.73 -10.75
C ILE A 178 -4.86 -16.69 -9.63
N LYS A 179 -5.85 -15.83 -9.72
CA LYS A 179 -6.95 -15.69 -8.75
C LYS A 179 -8.23 -16.42 -9.15
N ASN A 180 -8.20 -17.17 -10.23
CA ASN A 180 -9.30 -18.07 -10.60
C ASN A 180 -9.24 -19.31 -9.69
N TRP A 181 -9.63 -19.11 -8.43
CA TRP A 181 -9.60 -20.18 -7.42
C TRP A 181 -10.65 -21.23 -7.73
N ILE A 182 -10.35 -22.48 -7.39
CA ILE A 182 -11.31 -23.59 -7.51
C ILE A 182 -12.53 -23.35 -6.61
N PRO A 183 -13.73 -23.88 -6.96
CA PRO A 183 -14.96 -23.63 -6.23
C PRO A 183 -14.88 -23.92 -4.73
N GLU A 184 -14.10 -24.94 -4.34
CA GLU A 184 -13.91 -25.34 -2.94
C GLU A 184 -13.19 -24.24 -2.15
N VAL A 185 -12.15 -23.63 -2.73
CA VAL A 185 -11.42 -22.51 -2.09
C VAL A 185 -12.32 -21.29 -1.99
N VAL A 186 -13.12 -20.99 -3.02
CA VAL A 186 -14.10 -19.89 -3.00
C VAL A 186 -15.11 -20.10 -1.87
N ALA A 187 -15.65 -21.33 -1.74
CA ALA A 187 -16.60 -21.66 -0.68
C ALA A 187 -16.00 -21.55 0.72
N LEU A 188 -14.75 -21.98 0.90
CA LEU A 188 -14.05 -21.85 2.18
C LEU A 188 -13.78 -20.39 2.54
N LYS A 189 -13.36 -19.56 1.59
CA LYS A 189 -13.18 -18.12 1.81
C LYS A 189 -14.47 -17.38 2.10
N ALA A 190 -15.61 -17.83 1.56
CA ALA A 190 -16.91 -17.27 1.87
C ALA A 190 -17.33 -17.54 3.34
N LYS A 191 -16.91 -18.67 3.89
CA LYS A 191 -17.16 -19.03 5.30
C LYS A 191 -16.15 -18.37 6.24
N ASP A 192 -14.90 -18.35 5.85
CA ASP A 192 -13.79 -17.74 6.60
C ASP A 192 -12.94 -16.88 5.64
N PHE A 193 -13.08 -15.57 5.75
CA PHE A 193 -12.32 -14.64 4.92
C PHE A 193 -10.81 -14.78 5.11
N SER A 194 -10.34 -15.27 6.26
CA SER A 194 -8.92 -15.50 6.55
C SER A 194 -8.38 -16.80 5.93
N PHE A 195 -9.25 -17.68 5.40
CA PHE A 195 -8.81 -18.90 4.73
C PHE A 195 -7.81 -18.57 3.61
N PRO A 196 -6.62 -19.21 3.57
CA PRO A 196 -5.59 -18.86 2.62
C PRO A 196 -5.96 -19.25 1.18
N ALA A 197 -5.72 -18.34 0.25
CA ALA A 197 -5.81 -18.61 -1.19
C ALA A 197 -4.69 -17.89 -1.93
N THR A 198 -4.38 -18.33 -3.14
CA THR A 198 -3.29 -17.75 -3.92
C THR A 198 -3.52 -16.26 -4.19
N LEU A 199 -2.56 -15.41 -3.79
CA LEU A 199 -2.57 -13.95 -3.94
C LEU A 199 -3.82 -13.25 -3.39
N ASP A 200 -4.45 -13.81 -2.36
CA ASP A 200 -5.67 -13.25 -1.76
C ASP A 200 -5.45 -11.94 -0.99
N MET A 201 -4.21 -11.67 -0.55
CA MET A 201 -3.81 -10.41 0.08
C MET A 201 -3.34 -9.37 -0.93
N THR A 202 -3.24 -9.72 -2.23
CA THR A 202 -2.60 -8.93 -3.27
C THR A 202 -3.61 -8.54 -4.34
N ASN A 203 -3.71 -7.24 -4.66
CA ASN A 203 -4.36 -6.77 -5.88
C ASN A 203 -3.41 -6.94 -7.05
N ILE A 204 -3.93 -7.39 -8.19
CA ILE A 204 -3.13 -7.60 -9.41
C ILE A 204 -3.57 -6.63 -10.51
N SER A 205 -2.61 -6.15 -11.31
CA SER A 205 -2.89 -5.30 -12.48
C SER A 205 -1.92 -5.62 -13.60
N VAL A 206 -2.43 -5.60 -14.83
CA VAL A 206 -1.62 -5.71 -16.03
C VAL A 206 -1.16 -4.32 -16.45
N GLY A 207 0.15 -4.17 -16.64
CA GLY A 207 0.72 -2.95 -17.24
C GLY A 207 0.50 -2.97 -18.73
N LEU A 208 -0.13 -1.94 -19.28
CA LEU A 208 -0.32 -1.73 -20.71
C LEU A 208 0.52 -0.53 -21.15
N ASP A 209 1.22 -0.66 -22.27
CA ASP A 209 2.06 0.38 -22.85
C ASP A 209 1.60 0.75 -24.27
N ASP A 210 2.30 1.68 -24.90
CA ASP A 210 1.95 2.13 -26.24
C ASP A 210 1.99 1.01 -27.30
N GLU A 211 2.83 0.02 -27.11
CA GLU A 211 2.92 -1.13 -28.02
C GLU A 211 1.67 -2.02 -27.92
N PHE A 212 1.14 -2.19 -26.72
CA PHE A 212 -0.16 -2.84 -26.54
C PHE A 212 -1.25 -2.10 -27.30
N PHE A 213 -1.37 -0.79 -27.14
CA PHE A 213 -2.41 0.00 -27.81
C PHE A 213 -2.23 0.04 -29.31
N LYS A 214 -0.99 0.07 -29.82
CA LYS A 214 -0.72 -0.07 -31.26
C LYS A 214 -1.16 -1.44 -31.80
N ALA A 215 -0.86 -2.52 -31.08
CA ALA A 215 -1.28 -3.86 -31.45
C ALA A 215 -2.82 -3.98 -31.45
N TYR A 216 -3.46 -3.48 -30.40
CA TYR A 216 -4.91 -3.47 -30.26
C TYR A 216 -5.62 -2.68 -31.37
N HIS A 217 -5.15 -1.48 -31.72
CA HIS A 217 -5.75 -0.65 -32.77
C HIS A 217 -5.47 -1.17 -34.18
N ASN A 218 -4.39 -1.91 -34.38
CA ASN A 218 -4.05 -2.48 -35.69
C ASN A 218 -4.72 -3.85 -35.96
N GLU A 219 -5.70 -4.24 -35.15
CA GLU A 219 -6.43 -5.52 -35.25
C GLU A 219 -5.53 -6.77 -35.26
N LYS A 220 -4.31 -6.66 -34.78
CA LYS A 220 -3.46 -7.82 -34.55
C LYS A 220 -3.90 -8.49 -33.25
N HIS A 221 -4.93 -9.34 -33.37
CA HIS A 221 -5.56 -10.06 -32.24
C HIS A 221 -4.74 -11.23 -31.67
N GLU A 222 -3.47 -11.35 -32.00
CA GLU A 222 -2.57 -12.32 -31.36
C GLU A 222 -1.87 -11.65 -30.16
N LEU A 223 -2.56 -11.68 -29.05
CA LEU A 223 -2.00 -11.42 -27.72
C LEU A 223 -1.50 -12.73 -27.09
#